data_6df98984812ea60c0771acabcf1a462b
#
_entry.id   6df98984812ea60c0771acabcf1a462b
#
_cell.length_a   1.000
_cell.length_b   1.000
_cell.length_c   1.000
_cell.angle_alpha   90.00
_cell.angle_beta   90.00
_cell.angle_gamma   90.00
#
_symmetry.space_group_name_H-M   'P 1'
#
loop_
_entity.id
_entity.type
_entity.pdbx_description
1 polymer ?
#
loop_
_entity_poly.entity_id
_entity_poly.type
_entity_poly.pdbx_seq_one_letter_code
_entity_poly.pdbx_strand_id
1 'polypeptide(L)'
;MKRFLTRLAVVAVAGAVAVVLPASSAFAVNRTECRGLGVLLLHNAGGDLCFANAGVQNVAIYGVDRIWTGDNKVTFEYVPKLGAPATSATVDKWRFGNVPPIHKITKIRIW
;
A
#
# COMPACT_ATOMS: atom_id res chain seq x y z
N MET A 1 5.15 -21.98 -42.78
CA MET A 1 5.13 -21.78 -42.94
C MET A 1 4.94 -21.46 -42.47
N LYS A 2 4.94 -21.55 -42.27
CA LYS A 2 4.79 -21.40 -42.17
C LYS A 2 4.51 -21.09 -41.30
N ARG A 3 4.61 -21.24 -41.25
CA ARG A 3 4.45 -21.10 -40.82
C ARG A 3 4.18 -20.73 -39.83
N PHE A 4 4.18 -20.82 -39.62
CA PHE A 4 4.02 -20.49 -39.03
C PHE A 4 3.76 -20.06 -38.10
N LEU A 5 3.89 -20.22 -38.24
CA LEU A 5 3.69 -19.91 -37.75
C LEU A 5 3.34 -19.48 -36.92
N THR A 6 3.51 -19.70 -37.07
CA THR A 6 3.32 -19.33 -36.54
C THR A 6 2.96 -19.11 -35.62
N ARG A 7 3.15 -19.43 -35.63
CA ARG A 7 2.94 -19.30 -35.04
C ARG A 7 2.63 -18.96 -33.92
N LEU A 8 2.77 -19.09 -33.88
CA LEU A 8 2.55 -18.79 -33.06
C LEU A 8 2.36 -18.34 -32.12
N ALA A 9 2.60 -18.50 -32.25
CA ALA A 9 2.45 -18.06 -31.60
C ALA A 9 1.96 -17.72 -30.80
N VAL A 10 2.08 -17.93 -30.91
CA VAL A 10 1.62 -17.42 -30.38
C VAL A 10 1.18 -17.29 -29.46
N VAL A 11 1.38 -17.60 -29.45
CA VAL A 11 0.93 -17.32 -28.78
C VAL A 11 0.85 -17.24 -27.86
N ALA A 12 1.27 -17.57 -27.78
CA ALA A 12 1.19 -17.38 -27.12
C ALA A 12 1.24 -17.03 -26.35
N VAL A 13 1.66 -17.20 -26.41
CA VAL A 13 1.70 -16.62 -25.91
C VAL A 13 1.37 -16.01 -25.14
N ALA A 14 2.18 -16.45 -25.01
CA ALA A 14 1.62 -15.19 -24.82
C ALA A 14 0.69 -15.01 -23.72
N GLY A 15 -0.13 -15.63 -23.67
CA GLY A 15 -1.20 -15.39 -22.76
C GLY A 15 -0.82 -15.40 -21.31
N ALA A 16 0.16 -16.12 -20.98
CA ALA A 16 0.56 -16.25 -19.60
C ALA A 16 0.92 -14.91 -18.95
N VAL A 17 1.39 -14.01 -19.73
CA VAL A 17 1.86 -12.72 -19.22
C VAL A 17 0.72 -11.93 -18.58
N ALA A 18 -0.41 -11.92 -19.23
CA ALA A 18 -1.51 -11.07 -18.79
C ALA A 18 -2.05 -11.50 -17.44
N VAL A 19 -1.92 -12.75 -17.11
CA VAL A 19 -2.55 -13.30 -15.92
C VAL A 19 -1.95 -12.73 -14.65
N VAL A 20 -0.67 -12.52 -14.63
CA VAL A 20 0.01 -12.12 -13.41
C VAL A 20 -0.40 -10.73 -12.96
N LEU A 21 -0.51 -9.81 -13.89
CA LEU A 21 -0.74 -8.41 -13.55
C LEU A 21 -2.08 -8.15 -12.88
N PRO A 22 -3.18 -8.71 -13.38
CA PRO A 22 -4.45 -8.48 -12.72
C PRO A 22 -4.48 -9.02 -11.30
N ALA A 23 -3.86 -10.15 -11.08
CA ALA A 23 -3.83 -10.73 -9.74
C ALA A 23 -3.11 -9.82 -8.75
N SER A 24 -2.02 -9.18 -9.17
CA SER A 24 -1.31 -8.25 -8.31
C SER A 24 -2.18 -7.06 -7.93
N SER A 25 -2.93 -6.54 -8.88
CA SER A 25 -3.81 -5.39 -8.62
C SER A 25 -4.87 -5.70 -7.59
N ALA A 26 -5.38 -6.93 -7.60
CA ALA A 26 -6.47 -7.32 -6.72
C ALA A 26 -6.07 -7.29 -5.24
N PHE A 27 -4.77 -7.33 -4.94
CA PHE A 27 -4.28 -7.35 -3.57
C PHE A 27 -3.56 -6.08 -3.18
N ALA A 28 -3.77 -5.00 -3.92
CA ALA A 28 -3.14 -3.73 -3.59
C ALA A 28 -3.98 -2.96 -2.59
N VAL A 29 -3.30 -2.31 -1.64
CA VAL A 29 -3.93 -1.32 -0.78
C VAL A 29 -4.37 -0.14 -1.63
N ASN A 30 -5.56 0.38 -1.39
CA ASN A 30 -6.11 1.48 -2.18
C ASN A 30 -6.32 2.72 -1.34
N ARG A 31 -6.06 3.87 -1.95
CA ARG A 31 -6.53 5.14 -1.40
C ARG A 31 -8.06 5.13 -1.44
N THR A 32 -8.68 5.62 -0.39
CA THR A 32 -10.12 5.70 -0.31
C THR A 32 -10.54 6.97 0.41
N GLU A 33 -11.82 7.27 0.37
CA GLU A 33 -12.36 8.38 1.13
C GLU A 33 -12.28 8.08 2.62
N CYS A 34 -12.09 9.12 3.41
CA CYS A 34 -12.01 8.99 4.85
C CYS A 34 -13.42 8.96 5.45
N ARG A 35 -14.13 7.86 5.21
CA ARG A 35 -15.48 7.66 5.70
C ARG A 35 -15.57 6.40 6.51
N GLY A 36 -16.32 6.47 7.62
CA GLY A 36 -16.49 5.34 8.50
C GLY A 36 -15.25 5.09 9.35
N LEU A 37 -15.40 4.17 10.27
CA LEU A 37 -14.35 3.89 11.25
C LEU A 37 -13.41 2.76 10.84
N GLY A 38 -13.76 2.03 9.78
CA GLY A 38 -12.99 0.85 9.38
C GLY A 38 -11.78 1.12 8.53
N VAL A 39 -11.56 2.35 8.07
CA VAL A 39 -10.43 2.67 7.18
C VAL A 39 -9.19 2.99 7.99
N LEU A 40 -8.03 2.75 7.37
CA LEU A 40 -6.77 3.25 7.90
C LEU A 40 -6.67 4.73 7.59
N LEU A 41 -6.44 5.55 8.60
CA LEU A 41 -6.33 6.99 8.44
C LEU A 41 -4.96 7.48 8.91
N LEU A 42 -4.29 8.24 8.06
CA LEU A 42 -3.03 8.89 8.36
C LEU A 42 -3.22 10.39 8.24
N HIS A 43 -2.89 11.12 9.29
CA HIS A 43 -3.03 12.58 9.31
C HIS A 43 -1.66 13.24 9.23
N ASN A 44 -1.57 14.28 8.41
CA ASN A 44 -0.41 15.18 8.38
C ASN A 44 -0.89 16.61 8.16
N ALA A 45 0.05 17.53 7.98
CA ALA A 45 -0.29 18.95 7.81
C ALA A 45 -1.17 19.20 6.57
N GLY A 46 -1.13 18.32 5.59
CA GLY A 46 -1.93 18.44 4.38
C GLY A 46 -3.34 17.87 4.51
N GLY A 47 -3.67 17.22 5.62
CA GLY A 47 -4.98 16.65 5.87
C GLY A 47 -4.93 15.14 6.09
N ASP A 48 -6.06 14.49 5.88
CA ASP A 48 -6.22 13.07 6.12
C ASP A 48 -6.07 12.27 4.84
N LEU A 49 -5.34 11.16 4.95
CA LEU A 49 -5.17 10.18 3.88
C LEU A 49 -5.70 8.86 4.38
N CYS A 50 -6.64 8.27 3.64
CA CYS A 50 -7.25 7.01 4.06
C CYS A 50 -7.02 5.90 3.06
N PHE A 51 -6.91 4.67 3.58
CA PHE A 51 -6.56 3.49 2.81
C PHE A 51 -7.43 2.31 3.22
N ALA A 52 -7.65 1.41 2.30
CA ALA A 52 -8.43 0.20 2.53
C ALA A 52 -7.87 -0.95 1.70
N ASN A 53 -8.37 -2.13 2.03
CA ASN A 53 -8.07 -3.39 1.36
C ASN A 53 -6.68 -3.95 1.69
N ALA A 54 -6.66 -5.25 1.91
CA ALA A 54 -5.44 -5.97 2.22
C ALA A 54 -4.45 -5.89 1.05
N GLY A 55 -3.19 -5.91 1.38
CA GLY A 55 -2.13 -5.87 0.39
C GLY A 55 -1.03 -4.92 0.78
N VAL A 56 -0.21 -4.56 -0.18
CA VAL A 56 0.97 -3.73 0.03
C VAL A 56 0.94 -2.59 -0.98
N GLN A 57 1.29 -1.39 -0.51
CA GLN A 57 1.45 -0.25 -1.38
C GLN A 57 2.69 0.55 -0.99
N ASN A 58 3.51 0.88 -1.96
CA ASN A 58 4.59 1.84 -1.77
C ASN A 58 4.00 3.24 -1.80
N VAL A 59 4.45 4.06 -0.88
CA VAL A 59 3.94 5.42 -0.73
C VAL A 59 5.10 6.37 -0.43
N ALA A 60 4.80 7.66 -0.42
CA ALA A 60 5.72 8.70 0.02
C ALA A 60 4.88 9.71 0.79
N ILE A 61 4.67 9.46 2.08
CA ILE A 61 3.81 10.30 2.90
C ILE A 61 4.66 10.92 4.00
N TYR A 62 4.68 12.25 4.03
CA TYR A 62 5.56 13.01 4.92
C TYR A 62 4.78 13.59 6.08
N GLY A 63 5.45 13.65 7.24
CA GLY A 63 4.95 14.40 8.38
C GLY A 63 3.73 13.83 9.07
N VAL A 64 3.52 12.52 8.97
CA VAL A 64 2.39 11.89 9.64
C VAL A 64 2.54 12.02 11.15
N ASP A 65 1.53 12.58 11.80
CA ASP A 65 1.54 12.81 13.26
C ASP A 65 0.36 12.16 13.98
N ARG A 66 -0.54 11.51 13.24
CA ARG A 66 -1.69 10.82 13.84
C ARG A 66 -2.09 9.65 12.98
N ILE A 67 -2.38 8.52 13.63
CA ILE A 67 -2.69 7.27 12.96
C ILE A 67 -3.95 6.67 13.59
N TRP A 68 -4.88 6.22 12.76
CA TRP A 68 -6.03 5.41 13.14
C TRP A 68 -6.06 4.19 12.22
N THR A 69 -5.97 2.99 12.79
CA THR A 69 -5.87 1.77 11.97
C THR A 69 -7.21 1.24 11.50
N GLY A 70 -8.31 1.62 12.14
CA GLY A 70 -9.62 1.08 11.78
C GLY A 70 -9.66 -0.43 11.95
N ASP A 71 -10.37 -1.09 11.08
CA ASP A 71 -10.48 -2.56 11.10
C ASP A 71 -9.30 -3.20 10.36
N ASN A 72 -8.09 -2.70 10.59
CA ASN A 72 -6.91 -3.16 9.86
C ASN A 72 -5.73 -3.36 10.79
N LYS A 73 -5.07 -4.50 10.65
CA LYS A 73 -3.72 -4.68 11.17
C LYS A 73 -2.77 -4.18 10.11
N VAL A 74 -1.89 -3.26 10.47
CA VAL A 74 -1.07 -2.53 9.50
C VAL A 74 0.39 -2.58 9.87
N THR A 75 1.23 -2.83 8.88
CA THR A 75 2.68 -2.67 9.02
C THR A 75 3.12 -1.48 8.18
N PHE A 76 3.85 -0.57 8.81
CA PHE A 76 4.45 0.57 8.13
C PHE A 76 5.94 0.35 8.00
N GLU A 77 6.49 0.69 6.83
CA GLU A 77 7.92 0.95 6.71
C GLU A 77 8.10 2.45 6.60
N TYR A 78 9.02 3.00 7.37
CA TYR A 78 9.12 4.45 7.46
C TYR A 78 10.53 4.88 7.87
N VAL A 79 10.82 6.14 7.58
CA VAL A 79 12.01 6.84 8.03
C VAL A 79 11.56 7.81 9.12
N PRO A 80 11.93 7.59 10.38
CA PRO A 80 11.40 8.43 11.47
C PRO A 80 11.87 9.88 11.41
N LYS A 81 13.12 10.10 11.01
CA LYS A 81 13.70 11.43 10.90
C LYS A 81 14.54 11.50 9.64
N LEU A 82 14.69 12.69 9.09
CA LEU A 82 15.55 12.89 7.93
C LEU A 82 16.96 12.38 8.24
N GLY A 83 17.48 11.53 7.38
CA GLY A 83 18.82 10.95 7.53
C GLY A 83 18.88 9.70 8.39
N ALA A 84 17.78 9.32 9.05
CA ALA A 84 17.74 8.09 9.84
C ALA A 84 17.52 6.87 8.95
N PRO A 85 17.95 5.68 9.38
CA PRO A 85 17.64 4.47 8.62
C PRO A 85 16.15 4.16 8.67
N ALA A 86 15.68 3.48 7.63
CA ALA A 86 14.30 3.02 7.59
C ALA A 86 14.08 1.93 8.64
N THR A 87 12.88 1.88 9.17
CA THR A 87 12.47 0.88 10.14
C THR A 87 11.02 0.49 9.86
N SER A 88 10.49 -0.46 10.62
CA SER A 88 9.11 -0.87 10.47
C SER A 88 8.42 -1.03 11.82
N ALA A 89 7.11 -0.91 11.81
CA ALA A 89 6.28 -1.12 12.98
C ALA A 89 4.94 -1.69 12.54
N THR A 90 4.40 -2.60 13.35
CA THR A 90 3.09 -3.20 13.11
C THR A 90 2.14 -2.74 14.20
N VAL A 91 0.95 -2.31 13.80
CA VAL A 91 -0.08 -1.80 14.68
C VAL A 91 -1.34 -2.63 14.48
N ASP A 92 -1.95 -3.07 15.59
CA ASP A 92 -3.17 -3.86 15.53
C ASP A 92 -4.37 -3.03 15.12
N LYS A 93 -5.49 -3.73 14.87
CA LYS A 93 -6.78 -3.12 14.58
C LYS A 93 -7.22 -2.19 15.71
N TRP A 94 -8.00 -1.20 15.35
CA TRP A 94 -8.71 -0.32 16.29
C TRP A 94 -7.77 0.45 17.21
N ARG A 95 -6.60 0.84 16.70
CA ARG A 95 -5.64 1.63 17.46
C ARG A 95 -5.61 3.05 16.95
N PHE A 96 -5.55 3.97 17.89
CA PHE A 96 -5.40 5.38 17.62
C PHE A 96 -4.19 5.90 18.38
N GLY A 97 -3.38 6.72 17.73
CA GLY A 97 -2.24 7.32 18.39
C GLY A 97 -1.77 8.60 17.74
N ASN A 98 -1.29 9.51 18.57
CA ASN A 98 -0.51 10.64 18.12
C ASN A 98 0.95 10.24 18.19
N VAL A 99 1.71 10.61 17.19
CA VAL A 99 3.14 10.30 17.12
C VAL A 99 3.90 11.58 16.80
N PRO A 100 5.18 11.68 17.20
CA PRO A 100 6.01 12.76 16.68
C PRO A 100 6.02 12.66 15.16
N PRO A 101 6.01 13.78 14.45
CA PRO A 101 5.91 13.73 13.00
C PRO A 101 6.96 12.79 12.40
N ILE A 102 6.48 11.83 11.63
CA ILE A 102 7.32 10.86 10.93
C ILE A 102 7.85 11.53 9.68
N HIS A 103 9.17 11.47 9.45
CA HIS A 103 9.71 12.11 8.25
C HIS A 103 9.03 11.58 6.99
N LYS A 104 8.97 10.26 6.81
CA LYS A 104 8.41 9.69 5.58
C LYS A 104 7.95 8.25 5.82
N ILE A 105 6.70 7.96 5.48
CA ILE A 105 6.24 6.58 5.37
C ILE A 105 6.47 6.14 3.93
N THR A 106 7.12 4.99 3.76
CA THR A 106 7.54 4.50 2.44
C THR A 106 6.74 3.30 1.95
N LYS A 107 6.11 2.57 2.87
CA LYS A 107 5.32 1.41 2.51
C LYS A 107 4.24 1.17 3.54
N ILE A 108 3.07 0.77 3.07
CA ILE A 108 1.94 0.38 3.92
C ILE A 108 1.56 -1.05 3.54
N ARG A 109 1.44 -1.90 4.56
CA ARG A 109 0.88 -3.23 4.38
C ARG A 109 -0.35 -3.37 5.27
N ILE A 110 -1.48 -3.71 4.67
CA ILE A 110 -2.70 -4.06 5.39
C ILE A 110 -2.85 -5.58 5.33
N TRP A 111 -2.91 -6.18 6.47
CA TRP A 111 -3.00 -7.65 6.60
C TRP A 111 -4.41 -8.19 6.39
#